data_603cf5bcd4b4c091dc00e7acdc91e421
#
_entry.id   603cf5bcd4b4c091dc00e7acdc91e421
#
_cell.length_a   1.000
_cell.length_b   1.000
_cell.length_c   1.000
_cell.angle_alpha   90.00
_cell.angle_beta   90.00
_cell.angle_gamma   90.00
#
_symmetry.space_group_name_H-M   'P 1'
#
loop_
_entity.id
_entity.type
_entity.pdbx_description
1 polymer ?
#
loop_
_entity_poly.entity_id
_entity_poly.type
_entity_poly.pdbx_seq_one_letter_code
_entity_poly.pdbx_strand_id
1 'polypeptide(L)'
;MKCPICGDAAEKEFLCKAALIMGAEHDVVECASCSAIYFEPMPTISELEQFYSASYYDFERHRNEGRGMAFAKKYLRDLKPGKFLDVGCANGFFINGIRQNTDWEVYGVDFGSAAVRFAREELKLDVFPGDLTETDFADAYFDFVHINNVLEHVLDPLAVLKECRRIIKPDGTMYLSVPNGLVDSRDLIRYYKNENRTPRSKNGHIFFLQAETVRRVLAEAGFKIIRSHTYGIRRGMRSLGWLPQKGNWKAPYILKEKSAASDTFTVNEKKKKPDIYYQYRFAQLNAKMLPGLHKFGLDYQLFLKPI
;
A
#
# COMPACT_ATOMS: atom_id res chain seq x y z
N MET A 1 -4.22 -2.48 -25.24
CA MET A 1 -3.08 -1.84 -24.51
C MET A 1 -2.19 -2.93 -23.93
N LYS A 2 -0.88 -2.66 -23.72
CA LYS A 2 0.03 -3.59 -23.06
C LYS A 2 -0.26 -3.66 -21.55
N CYS A 3 -0.02 -4.80 -20.93
CA CYS A 3 -0.12 -4.96 -19.49
C CYS A 3 0.96 -4.07 -18.81
N PRO A 4 0.60 -3.21 -17.83
CA PRO A 4 1.57 -2.33 -17.19
C PRO A 4 2.57 -3.06 -16.29
N ILE A 5 2.33 -4.34 -15.98
CA ILE A 5 3.22 -5.16 -15.14
C ILE A 5 4.20 -5.99 -15.97
N CYS A 6 3.75 -6.68 -17.01
CA CYS A 6 4.63 -7.57 -17.80
C CYS A 6 4.95 -7.05 -19.20
N GLY A 7 4.38 -5.93 -19.61
CA GLY A 7 4.58 -5.36 -20.95
C GLY A 7 3.93 -6.16 -22.08
N ASP A 8 3.32 -7.29 -21.81
CA ASP A 8 2.70 -8.16 -22.80
C ASP A 8 1.38 -7.57 -23.32
N ALA A 9 1.09 -7.79 -24.60
CA ALA A 9 -0.17 -7.44 -25.24
C ALA A 9 -1.20 -8.60 -25.20
N ALA A 10 -1.04 -9.50 -24.22
CA ALA A 10 -1.92 -10.65 -24.05
C ALA A 10 -3.38 -10.26 -23.83
N GLU A 11 -4.25 -11.23 -24.06
CA GLU A 11 -5.67 -11.14 -23.75
C GLU A 11 -5.90 -10.80 -22.28
N LYS A 12 -6.97 -10.06 -22.01
CA LYS A 12 -7.35 -9.61 -20.67
C LYS A 12 -8.74 -10.11 -20.35
N GLU A 13 -8.87 -10.69 -19.16
CA GLU A 13 -10.18 -11.11 -18.65
C GLU A 13 -10.84 -9.92 -17.92
N PHE A 14 -12.04 -9.55 -18.34
CA PHE A 14 -12.87 -8.58 -17.63
C PHE A 14 -13.45 -9.19 -16.36
N LEU A 15 -13.24 -8.53 -15.21
CA LEU A 15 -13.70 -9.00 -13.91
C LEU A 15 -14.92 -8.21 -13.39
N CYS A 16 -14.85 -6.90 -13.46
CA CYS A 16 -15.92 -5.98 -13.03
C CYS A 16 -15.61 -4.54 -13.51
N LYS A 17 -16.55 -3.62 -13.29
CA LYS A 17 -16.26 -2.18 -13.31
C LYS A 17 -15.95 -1.68 -11.92
N ALA A 18 -15.11 -0.65 -11.81
CA ALA A 18 -14.85 0.08 -10.59
C ALA A 18 -14.52 1.55 -10.90
N ALA A 19 -14.63 2.43 -9.92
CA ALA A 19 -14.24 3.81 -10.03
C ALA A 19 -13.51 4.28 -8.76
N LEU A 20 -12.63 5.25 -8.88
CA LEU A 20 -12.19 6.05 -7.74
C LEU A 20 -13.34 6.94 -7.26
N ILE A 21 -13.26 7.43 -6.04
CA ILE A 21 -14.40 8.14 -5.39
C ILE A 21 -14.92 9.32 -6.22
N MET A 22 -14.03 10.05 -6.90
CA MET A 22 -14.31 11.21 -7.74
C MET A 22 -13.99 10.96 -9.23
N GLY A 23 -13.55 9.73 -9.58
CA GLY A 23 -13.06 9.41 -10.92
C GLY A 23 -14.10 8.81 -11.86
N ALA A 24 -13.69 8.61 -13.11
CA ALA A 24 -14.44 7.88 -14.12
C ALA A 24 -14.56 6.37 -13.77
N GLU A 25 -15.41 5.67 -14.51
CA GLU A 25 -15.49 4.21 -14.44
C GLU A 25 -14.36 3.57 -15.27
N HIS A 26 -13.71 2.59 -14.69
CA HIS A 26 -12.69 1.77 -15.34
C HIS A 26 -13.11 0.30 -15.32
N ASP A 27 -12.66 -0.45 -16.30
CA ASP A 27 -12.75 -1.91 -16.23
C ASP A 27 -11.65 -2.43 -15.30
N VAL A 28 -11.98 -3.37 -14.45
CA VAL A 28 -11.01 -4.15 -13.68
C VAL A 28 -10.73 -5.41 -14.48
N VAL A 29 -9.49 -5.56 -14.92
CA VAL A 29 -9.09 -6.66 -15.80
C VAL A 29 -7.98 -7.50 -15.19
N GLU A 30 -7.91 -8.78 -15.56
CA GLU A 30 -6.79 -9.68 -15.25
C GLU A 30 -6.01 -9.98 -16.53
N CYS A 31 -4.69 -9.81 -16.46
CA CYS A 31 -3.79 -10.14 -17.58
C CYS A 31 -3.58 -11.64 -17.67
N ALA A 32 -3.84 -12.25 -18.84
CA ALA A 32 -3.68 -13.68 -19.05
C ALA A 32 -2.22 -14.16 -18.92
N SER A 33 -1.23 -13.30 -19.20
CA SER A 33 0.20 -13.66 -19.12
C SER A 33 0.79 -13.64 -17.72
N CYS A 34 0.33 -12.73 -16.84
CA CYS A 34 0.97 -12.54 -15.53
C CYS A 34 0.00 -12.51 -14.35
N SER A 35 -1.28 -12.67 -14.59
CA SER A 35 -2.36 -12.61 -13.59
C SER A 35 -2.38 -11.29 -12.77
N ALA A 36 -1.79 -10.23 -13.30
CA ALA A 36 -1.92 -8.91 -12.69
C ALA A 36 -3.35 -8.40 -12.87
N ILE A 37 -3.97 -7.93 -11.79
CA ILE A 37 -5.29 -7.32 -11.82
C ILE A 37 -5.12 -5.80 -11.67
N TYR A 38 -5.75 -5.03 -12.54
CA TYR A 38 -5.61 -3.57 -12.57
C TYR A 38 -6.78 -2.88 -13.29
N PHE A 39 -6.84 -1.56 -13.16
CA PHE A 39 -7.81 -0.71 -13.86
C PHE A 39 -7.40 -0.51 -15.32
N GLU A 40 -8.36 -0.62 -16.24
CA GLU A 40 -8.17 -0.34 -17.67
C GLU A 40 -9.33 0.52 -18.24
N PRO A 41 -9.02 1.65 -18.93
CA PRO A 41 -7.69 2.27 -18.97
C PRO A 41 -7.18 2.63 -17.57
N MET A 42 -5.85 2.80 -17.41
CA MET A 42 -5.29 3.32 -16.16
C MET A 42 -5.86 4.72 -15.88
N PRO A 43 -6.12 5.08 -14.62
CA PRO A 43 -6.50 6.44 -14.26
C PRO A 43 -5.47 7.47 -14.71
N THR A 44 -5.92 8.64 -15.05
CA THR A 44 -5.06 9.77 -15.37
C THR A 44 -4.42 10.36 -14.11
N ILE A 45 -3.30 11.07 -14.27
CA ILE A 45 -2.66 11.82 -13.17
C ILE A 45 -3.68 12.76 -12.51
N SER A 46 -4.51 13.45 -13.31
CA SER A 46 -5.54 14.38 -12.79
C SER A 46 -6.60 13.67 -11.93
N GLU A 47 -7.00 12.44 -12.26
CA GLU A 47 -7.92 11.66 -11.42
C GLU A 47 -7.28 11.25 -10.10
N LEU A 48 -6.00 10.88 -10.13
CA LEU A 48 -5.25 10.58 -8.91
C LEU A 48 -5.05 11.82 -8.04
N GLU A 49 -4.69 12.97 -8.64
CA GLU A 49 -4.60 14.25 -7.92
C GLU A 49 -5.91 14.64 -7.24
N GLN A 50 -7.03 14.53 -7.94
CA GLN A 50 -8.36 14.78 -7.37
C GLN A 50 -8.66 13.83 -6.21
N PHE A 51 -8.35 12.56 -6.36
CA PHE A 51 -8.53 11.59 -5.29
C PHE A 51 -7.74 11.96 -4.05
N TYR A 52 -6.45 12.29 -4.19
CA TYR A 52 -5.58 12.63 -3.06
C TYR A 52 -5.82 14.03 -2.49
N SER A 53 -6.30 14.98 -3.29
CA SER A 53 -6.60 16.34 -2.79
C SER A 53 -7.87 16.39 -1.92
N ALA A 54 -8.82 15.49 -2.18
CA ALA A 54 -10.17 15.62 -1.61
C ALA A 54 -10.30 15.17 -0.15
N SER A 55 -9.39 14.34 0.44
CA SER A 55 -9.62 13.88 1.82
C SER A 55 -8.66 12.84 2.39
N TYR A 56 -7.53 12.54 1.76
CA TYR A 56 -6.76 11.35 2.11
C TYR A 56 -5.92 11.48 3.39
N TYR A 57 -5.65 12.71 3.85
CA TYR A 57 -4.76 12.93 4.99
C TYR A 57 -5.53 13.00 6.30
N ASP A 58 -5.92 11.84 6.81
CA ASP A 58 -6.47 11.72 8.16
C ASP A 58 -5.37 12.02 9.19
N PHE A 59 -5.62 13.03 10.02
CA PHE A 59 -4.67 13.54 11.03
C PHE A 59 -4.52 12.59 12.23
N GLU A 60 -4.34 11.30 12.02
CA GLU A 60 -4.04 10.35 13.11
C GLU A 60 -2.56 10.44 13.57
N ARG A 61 -2.11 11.67 13.94
CA ARG A 61 -0.72 11.94 14.31
C ARG A 61 -0.18 10.94 15.32
N HIS A 62 -0.79 10.84 16.49
CA HIS A 62 -0.29 9.98 17.58
C HIS A 62 -0.23 8.51 17.20
N ARG A 63 -1.18 8.06 16.42
CA ARG A 63 -1.20 6.67 15.94
C ARG A 63 -0.05 6.38 14.99
N ASN A 64 0.23 7.27 14.06
CA ASN A 64 1.26 7.06 13.05
C ASN A 64 2.67 7.28 13.62
N GLU A 65 2.89 8.25 14.49
CA GLU A 65 4.13 8.40 15.25
C GLU A 65 4.39 7.16 16.13
N GLY A 66 3.37 6.65 16.82
CA GLY A 66 3.46 5.40 17.58
C GLY A 66 3.79 4.17 16.72
N ARG A 67 3.31 4.11 15.47
CA ARG A 67 3.69 3.07 14.50
C ARG A 67 5.16 3.19 14.10
N GLY A 68 5.66 4.41 13.84
CA GLY A 68 7.07 4.67 13.54
C GLY A 68 7.99 4.21 14.67
N MET A 69 7.67 4.59 15.91
CA MET A 69 8.40 4.13 17.10
C MET A 69 8.39 2.60 17.23
N ALA A 70 7.22 1.97 17.06
CA ALA A 70 7.10 0.51 17.14
C ALA A 70 7.87 -0.21 16.01
N PHE A 71 7.88 0.35 14.81
CA PHE A 71 8.65 -0.15 13.69
C PHE A 71 10.16 -0.06 13.97
N ALA A 72 10.62 1.09 14.44
CA ALA A 72 12.01 1.31 14.81
C ALA A 72 12.47 0.31 15.89
N LYS A 73 11.71 0.18 16.97
CA LYS A 73 12.00 -0.78 18.05
C LYS A 73 12.05 -2.23 17.56
N LYS A 74 11.23 -2.59 16.57
CA LYS A 74 11.12 -3.98 16.10
C LYS A 74 12.12 -4.33 15.01
N TYR A 75 12.43 -3.39 14.11
CA TYR A 75 13.14 -3.69 12.89
C TYR A 75 14.44 -2.92 12.68
N LEU A 76 14.62 -1.78 13.36
CA LEU A 76 15.81 -0.94 13.22
C LEU A 76 16.75 -1.03 14.42
N ARG A 77 16.31 -1.55 15.56
CA ARG A 77 17.07 -1.58 16.82
C ARG A 77 18.45 -2.23 16.69
N ASP A 78 18.51 -3.33 15.94
CA ASP A 78 19.73 -4.14 15.82
C ASP A 78 20.53 -3.78 14.54
N LEU A 79 20.11 -2.72 13.82
CA LEU A 79 20.82 -2.17 12.68
C LEU A 79 21.61 -0.94 13.10
N LYS A 80 22.77 -0.72 12.43
CA LYS A 80 23.52 0.52 12.57
C LYS A 80 22.68 1.67 11.99
N PRO A 81 22.47 2.77 12.72
CA PRO A 81 21.79 3.95 12.18
C PRO A 81 22.42 4.46 10.89
N GLY A 82 21.61 4.90 9.97
CA GLY A 82 21.98 5.40 8.67
C GLY A 82 20.84 6.23 8.08
N LYS A 83 20.67 6.22 6.77
CA LYS A 83 19.63 6.97 6.05
C LYS A 83 18.41 6.09 5.78
N PHE A 84 17.26 6.56 6.25
CA PHE A 84 15.96 5.90 6.12
C PHE A 84 15.06 6.70 5.18
N LEU A 85 14.54 6.09 4.14
CA LEU A 85 13.55 6.68 3.25
C LEU A 85 12.18 6.03 3.43
N ASP A 86 11.14 6.85 3.55
CA ASP A 86 9.74 6.44 3.48
C ASP A 86 9.13 6.91 2.15
N VAL A 87 8.80 5.98 1.26
CA VAL A 87 8.11 6.27 0.00
C VAL A 87 6.62 6.25 0.25
N GLY A 88 5.92 7.35 -0.10
CA GLY A 88 4.53 7.57 0.28
C GLY A 88 4.38 7.94 1.76
N CYS A 89 5.20 8.87 2.24
CA CYS A 89 5.29 9.21 3.66
C CYS A 89 4.11 10.02 4.20
N ALA A 90 3.19 10.46 3.35
CA ALA A 90 2.06 11.33 3.69
C ALA A 90 2.51 12.55 4.52
N ASN A 91 1.84 12.84 5.64
CA ASN A 91 2.19 13.95 6.54
C ASN A 91 3.51 13.74 7.32
N GLY A 92 4.25 12.68 7.08
CA GLY A 92 5.54 12.40 7.73
C GLY A 92 5.45 11.92 9.18
N PHE A 93 4.28 11.67 9.76
CA PHE A 93 4.16 11.26 11.15
C PHE A 93 4.89 9.95 11.46
N PHE A 94 4.88 8.99 10.53
CA PHE A 94 5.57 7.72 10.72
C PHE A 94 7.09 7.93 10.85
N ILE A 95 7.71 8.65 9.92
CA ILE A 95 9.15 8.92 9.96
C ILE A 95 9.52 9.88 11.10
N ASN A 96 8.63 10.78 11.50
CA ASN A 96 8.81 11.60 12.70
C ASN A 96 8.91 10.72 13.96
N GLY A 97 8.07 9.69 14.05
CA GLY A 97 8.14 8.72 15.15
C GLY A 97 9.46 7.93 15.15
N ILE A 98 10.04 7.61 14.00
CA ILE A 98 11.38 7.00 13.90
C ILE A 98 12.44 7.98 14.35
N ARG A 99 12.47 9.21 13.79
CA ARG A 99 13.44 10.26 14.12
C ARG A 99 13.51 10.59 15.60
N GLN A 100 12.35 10.68 16.26
CA GLN A 100 12.26 11.03 17.68
C GLN A 100 12.78 9.92 18.62
N ASN A 101 12.90 8.69 18.14
CA ASN A 101 13.21 7.53 18.97
C ASN A 101 14.48 6.79 18.53
N THR A 102 15.21 7.32 17.55
CA THR A 102 16.43 6.69 17.00
C THR A 102 17.38 7.75 16.45
N ASP A 103 18.62 7.36 16.16
CA ASP A 103 19.62 8.17 15.47
C ASP A 103 19.56 8.01 13.94
N TRP A 104 18.48 7.49 13.39
CA TRP A 104 18.29 7.38 11.94
C TRP A 104 17.98 8.75 11.32
N GLU A 105 18.72 9.07 10.26
CA GLU A 105 18.46 10.22 9.41
C GLU A 105 17.28 9.88 8.48
N VAL A 106 16.15 10.59 8.63
CA VAL A 106 14.90 10.22 7.95
C VAL A 106 14.58 11.16 6.81
N TYR A 107 14.13 10.57 5.71
CA TYR A 107 13.68 11.23 4.48
C TYR A 107 12.31 10.71 4.10
N GLY A 108 11.55 11.51 3.37
CA GLY A 108 10.27 11.09 2.81
C GLY A 108 10.07 11.54 1.37
N VAL A 109 9.22 10.83 0.64
CA VAL A 109 8.69 11.24 -0.67
C VAL A 109 7.18 11.07 -0.64
N ASP A 110 6.42 12.06 -1.09
CA ASP A 110 4.96 11.93 -1.23
C ASP A 110 4.44 12.81 -2.36
N PHE A 111 3.44 12.30 -3.06
CA PHE A 111 2.78 13.00 -4.16
C PHE A 111 1.87 14.14 -3.68
N GLY A 112 1.33 14.06 -2.48
CA GLY A 112 0.39 15.01 -1.89
C GLY A 112 1.04 16.31 -1.45
N SER A 113 0.94 17.36 -2.25
CA SER A 113 1.57 18.67 -1.99
C SER A 113 1.22 19.26 -0.62
N ALA A 114 -0.01 19.10 -0.14
CA ALA A 114 -0.44 19.58 1.17
C ALA A 114 0.24 18.81 2.32
N ALA A 115 0.39 17.48 2.16
CA ALA A 115 1.05 16.62 3.13
C ALA A 115 2.55 16.91 3.20
N VAL A 116 3.20 17.05 2.06
CA VAL A 116 4.63 17.43 1.98
C VAL A 116 4.87 18.79 2.64
N ARG A 117 4.04 19.78 2.33
CA ARG A 117 4.14 21.10 2.98
C ARG A 117 4.03 20.99 4.49
N PHE A 118 3.03 20.28 5.00
CA PHE A 118 2.86 20.04 6.43
C PHE A 118 4.10 19.37 7.05
N ALA A 119 4.61 18.30 6.43
CA ALA A 119 5.78 17.58 6.93
C ALA A 119 7.03 18.48 7.01
N ARG A 120 7.23 19.34 6.01
CA ARG A 120 8.35 20.30 5.96
C ARG A 120 8.17 21.45 6.96
N GLU A 121 7.00 22.07 6.96
CA GLU A 121 6.76 23.31 7.72
C GLU A 121 6.49 23.03 9.20
N GLU A 122 5.70 22.00 9.54
CA GLU A 122 5.31 21.72 10.92
C GLU A 122 6.24 20.71 11.61
N LEU A 123 6.66 19.66 10.88
CA LEU A 123 7.51 18.63 11.47
C LEU A 123 9.00 18.85 11.21
N LYS A 124 9.38 19.79 10.33
CA LYS A 124 10.77 20.06 9.92
C LYS A 124 11.47 18.78 9.44
N LEU A 125 10.79 18.03 8.56
CA LEU A 125 11.28 16.82 7.93
C LEU A 125 11.77 17.08 6.52
N ASP A 126 12.76 16.32 6.08
CA ASP A 126 13.24 16.31 4.70
C ASP A 126 12.32 15.41 3.85
N VAL A 127 11.29 16.04 3.28
CA VAL A 127 10.30 15.36 2.44
C VAL A 127 10.31 15.96 1.04
N PHE A 128 10.38 15.13 0.01
CA PHE A 128 10.39 15.52 -1.39
C PHE A 128 8.99 15.41 -1.98
N PRO A 129 8.53 16.41 -2.75
CA PRO A 129 7.24 16.36 -3.43
C PRO A 129 7.34 15.55 -4.72
N GLY A 130 6.28 14.84 -5.10
CA GLY A 130 6.16 14.15 -6.38
C GLY A 130 6.38 12.64 -6.30
N ASP A 131 6.61 12.04 -7.45
CA ASP A 131 6.94 10.62 -7.56
C ASP A 131 8.41 10.35 -7.21
N LEU A 132 8.69 9.17 -6.67
CA LEU A 132 10.06 8.78 -6.35
C LEU A 132 10.99 8.81 -7.57
N THR A 133 10.46 8.48 -8.75
CA THR A 133 11.22 8.46 -10.01
C THR A 133 11.61 9.85 -10.50
N GLU A 134 11.05 10.91 -9.91
CA GLU A 134 11.35 12.32 -10.22
C GLU A 134 12.35 12.92 -9.23
N THR A 135 12.84 12.16 -8.26
CA THR A 135 13.81 12.64 -7.27
C THR A 135 15.25 12.46 -7.72
N ASP A 136 16.12 13.39 -7.31
CA ASP A 136 17.57 13.39 -7.64
C ASP A 136 18.41 12.67 -6.58
N PHE A 137 17.89 11.64 -5.92
CA PHE A 137 18.68 10.87 -4.96
C PHE A 137 19.86 10.18 -5.64
N ALA A 138 21.02 10.22 -5.00
CA ALA A 138 22.22 9.53 -5.49
C ALA A 138 22.03 7.99 -5.45
N ASP A 139 22.77 7.29 -6.31
CA ASP A 139 22.86 5.83 -6.27
C ASP A 139 23.39 5.38 -4.91
N ALA A 140 22.86 4.25 -4.41
CA ALA A 140 23.31 3.64 -3.17
C ALA A 140 23.35 4.60 -1.96
N TYR A 141 22.34 5.47 -1.84
CA TYR A 141 22.28 6.52 -0.82
C TYR A 141 21.66 6.06 0.50
N PHE A 142 20.61 5.22 0.43
CA PHE A 142 19.82 4.82 1.59
C PHE A 142 20.26 3.46 2.16
N ASP A 143 20.31 3.38 3.49
CA ASP A 143 20.54 2.14 4.23
C ASP A 143 19.23 1.35 4.40
N PHE A 144 18.10 2.06 4.48
CA PHE A 144 16.78 1.46 4.61
C PHE A 144 15.75 2.22 3.75
N VAL A 145 14.99 1.48 2.95
CA VAL A 145 13.85 2.01 2.18
C VAL A 145 12.57 1.35 2.68
N HIS A 146 11.59 2.15 3.04
CA HIS A 146 10.28 1.70 3.49
C HIS A 146 9.22 2.08 2.48
N ILE A 147 8.39 1.11 2.08
CA ILE A 147 7.23 1.29 1.20
C ILE A 147 6.06 0.58 1.86
N ASN A 148 5.02 1.32 2.20
CA ASN A 148 3.87 0.74 2.87
C ASN A 148 2.56 1.23 2.27
N ASN A 149 1.86 0.37 1.57
CA ASN A 149 0.63 0.68 0.84
C ASN A 149 0.83 1.84 -0.15
N VAL A 150 1.73 1.64 -1.12
CA VAL A 150 2.05 2.62 -2.17
C VAL A 150 1.98 1.98 -3.56
N LEU A 151 2.54 0.77 -3.74
CA LEU A 151 2.66 0.18 -5.08
C LEU A 151 1.30 -0.08 -5.74
N GLU A 152 0.26 -0.27 -4.97
CA GLU A 152 -1.11 -0.42 -5.46
C GLU A 152 -1.74 0.88 -5.97
N HIS A 153 -1.09 2.02 -5.74
CA HIS A 153 -1.57 3.35 -6.09
C HIS A 153 -0.81 4.02 -7.24
N VAL A 154 0.40 3.57 -7.54
CA VAL A 154 1.27 4.21 -8.54
C VAL A 154 0.97 3.69 -9.95
N LEU A 155 1.19 4.53 -10.97
CA LEU A 155 0.94 4.15 -12.37
C LEU A 155 1.94 3.14 -12.91
N ASP A 156 3.18 3.15 -12.42
CA ASP A 156 4.25 2.21 -12.80
C ASP A 156 4.97 1.64 -11.56
N PRO A 157 4.44 0.56 -10.98
CA PRO A 157 5.06 -0.08 -9.82
C PRO A 157 6.48 -0.60 -10.07
N LEU A 158 6.77 -1.01 -11.31
CA LEU A 158 8.09 -1.53 -11.67
C LEU A 158 9.14 -0.39 -11.73
N ALA A 159 8.78 0.77 -12.29
CA ALA A 159 9.67 1.94 -12.29
C ALA A 159 10.01 2.39 -10.87
N VAL A 160 9.01 2.47 -9.98
CA VAL A 160 9.23 2.80 -8.55
C VAL A 160 10.18 1.80 -7.90
N LEU A 161 10.00 0.49 -8.13
CA LEU A 161 10.88 -0.53 -7.56
C LEU A 161 12.31 -0.48 -8.14
N LYS A 162 12.47 -0.20 -9.43
CA LYS A 162 13.79 -0.01 -10.07
C LYS A 162 14.49 1.21 -9.49
N GLU A 163 13.76 2.29 -9.24
CA GLU A 163 14.32 3.47 -8.58
C GLU A 163 14.72 3.16 -7.13
N CYS A 164 13.91 2.46 -6.36
CA CYS A 164 14.31 1.96 -5.04
C CYS A 164 15.58 1.11 -5.11
N ARG A 165 15.72 0.27 -6.17
CA ARG A 165 16.93 -0.54 -6.37
C ARG A 165 18.18 0.29 -6.64
N ARG A 166 18.04 1.39 -7.38
CA ARG A 166 19.12 2.32 -7.69
C ARG A 166 19.61 3.05 -6.43
N ILE A 167 18.68 3.59 -5.64
CA ILE A 167 18.99 4.46 -4.50
C ILE A 167 19.35 3.71 -3.21
N ILE A 168 18.99 2.43 -3.09
CA ILE A 168 19.33 1.62 -1.92
C ILE A 168 20.77 1.11 -2.02
N LYS A 169 21.50 1.12 -0.89
CA LYS A 169 22.84 0.55 -0.81
C LYS A 169 22.86 -0.95 -1.11
N PRO A 170 23.97 -1.52 -1.61
CA PRO A 170 24.08 -2.97 -1.89
C PRO A 170 23.78 -3.86 -0.66
N ASP A 171 24.14 -3.40 0.53
CA ASP A 171 23.85 -4.04 1.82
C ASP A 171 22.60 -3.50 2.51
N GLY A 172 21.91 -2.53 1.90
CA GLY A 172 20.69 -1.91 2.38
C GLY A 172 19.53 -2.90 2.51
N THR A 173 18.49 -2.51 3.21
CA THR A 173 17.27 -3.32 3.38
C THR A 173 16.06 -2.55 2.90
N MET A 174 15.18 -3.17 2.11
CA MET A 174 13.87 -2.62 1.79
C MET A 174 12.78 -3.37 2.56
N TYR A 175 11.87 -2.62 3.17
CA TYR A 175 10.59 -3.13 3.66
C TYR A 175 9.49 -2.74 2.70
N LEU A 176 8.73 -3.72 2.24
CA LEU A 176 7.57 -3.53 1.38
C LEU A 176 6.34 -4.13 2.04
N SER A 177 5.27 -3.35 2.14
CA SER A 177 3.93 -3.84 2.48
C SER A 177 2.94 -3.45 1.39
N VAL A 178 2.22 -4.44 0.87
CA VAL A 178 1.15 -4.25 -0.10
C VAL A 178 -0.06 -5.10 0.28
N PRO A 179 -1.29 -4.64 -0.01
CA PRO A 179 -2.49 -5.44 0.16
C PRO A 179 -2.43 -6.73 -0.68
N ASN A 180 -3.07 -7.78 -0.20
CA ASN A 180 -3.29 -8.97 -1.00
C ASN A 180 -4.35 -8.67 -2.07
N GLY A 181 -3.91 -8.44 -3.29
CA GLY A 181 -4.76 -8.07 -4.41
C GLY A 181 -5.89 -9.06 -4.70
N LEU A 182 -5.66 -10.36 -4.44
CA LEU A 182 -6.70 -11.38 -4.59
C LEU A 182 -7.86 -11.16 -3.61
N VAL A 183 -7.58 -10.73 -2.37
CA VAL A 183 -8.60 -10.44 -1.36
C VAL A 183 -9.28 -9.10 -1.64
N ASP A 184 -8.50 -8.13 -2.06
CA ASP A 184 -8.93 -6.75 -2.27
C ASP A 184 -9.82 -6.62 -3.53
N SER A 185 -9.40 -7.15 -4.67
CA SER A 185 -10.21 -7.18 -5.90
C SER A 185 -11.53 -7.95 -5.72
N ARG A 186 -11.53 -9.00 -4.89
CA ARG A 186 -12.73 -9.81 -4.64
C ARG A 186 -13.88 -9.02 -4.06
N ASP A 187 -13.59 -8.04 -3.23
CA ASP A 187 -14.62 -7.20 -2.62
C ASP A 187 -15.27 -6.27 -3.67
N LEU A 188 -14.50 -5.74 -4.62
CA LEU A 188 -15.03 -4.97 -5.76
C LEU A 188 -15.89 -5.84 -6.68
N ILE A 189 -15.38 -7.02 -7.06
CA ILE A 189 -16.08 -7.97 -7.93
C ILE A 189 -17.40 -8.41 -7.28
N ARG A 190 -17.38 -8.73 -5.98
CA ARG A 190 -18.58 -9.15 -5.25
C ARG A 190 -19.62 -8.04 -5.18
N TYR A 191 -19.19 -6.81 -4.91
CA TYR A 191 -20.09 -5.66 -4.86
C TYR A 191 -20.74 -5.44 -6.23
N TYR A 192 -19.94 -5.41 -7.30
CA TYR A 192 -20.42 -5.24 -8.67
C TYR A 192 -21.48 -6.29 -9.06
N LYS A 193 -21.17 -7.58 -8.76
CA LYS A 193 -22.09 -8.69 -9.08
C LYS A 193 -23.36 -8.70 -8.23
N ASN A 194 -23.32 -8.33 -6.96
CA ASN A 194 -24.45 -8.39 -6.06
C ASN A 194 -25.37 -7.16 -6.18
N GLU A 195 -24.79 -5.98 -6.33
CA GLU A 195 -25.56 -4.73 -6.34
C GLU A 195 -25.88 -4.28 -7.77
N ASN A 196 -25.32 -4.93 -8.80
CA ASN A 196 -25.41 -4.51 -10.22
C ASN A 196 -25.08 -3.03 -10.43
N ARG A 197 -24.06 -2.54 -9.72
CA ARG A 197 -23.59 -1.15 -9.71
C ARG A 197 -22.06 -1.11 -9.67
N THR A 198 -21.48 -0.08 -10.28
CA THR A 198 -20.05 0.17 -10.22
C THR A 198 -19.63 0.58 -8.80
N PRO A 199 -18.78 -0.20 -8.10
CA PRO A 199 -18.26 0.20 -6.80
C PRO A 199 -17.36 1.42 -6.91
N ARG A 200 -17.50 2.38 -5.98
CA ARG A 200 -16.58 3.51 -5.83
C ARG A 200 -15.61 3.25 -4.69
N SER A 201 -14.33 3.10 -5.05
CA SER A 201 -13.26 2.78 -4.10
C SER A 201 -12.80 4.01 -3.33
N LYS A 202 -12.72 3.86 -1.99
CA LYS A 202 -12.19 4.90 -1.08
C LYS A 202 -10.69 4.78 -0.85
N ASN A 203 -10.10 3.64 -1.10
CA ASN A 203 -8.68 3.37 -0.83
C ASN A 203 -7.76 3.72 -2.00
N GLY A 204 -8.29 4.02 -3.18
CA GLY A 204 -7.48 4.49 -4.31
C GLY A 204 -6.63 3.42 -4.97
N HIS A 205 -6.86 2.14 -4.68
CA HIS A 205 -6.13 1.05 -5.31
C HIS A 205 -6.50 0.93 -6.78
N ILE A 206 -5.50 0.98 -7.64
CA ILE A 206 -5.60 0.82 -9.09
C ILE A 206 -4.92 -0.46 -9.58
N PHE A 207 -4.03 -1.02 -8.73
CA PHE A 207 -3.48 -2.36 -8.89
C PHE A 207 -3.90 -3.26 -7.73
N PHE A 208 -4.17 -4.52 -8.05
CA PHE A 208 -4.49 -5.57 -7.09
C PHE A 208 -3.41 -6.65 -7.17
N LEU A 209 -2.29 -6.38 -6.51
CA LEU A 209 -1.06 -7.16 -6.62
C LEU A 209 -1.21 -8.51 -5.90
N GLN A 210 -1.28 -9.59 -6.66
CA GLN A 210 -1.26 -10.95 -6.12
C GLN A 210 0.16 -11.38 -5.73
N ALA A 211 0.31 -12.41 -4.90
CA ALA A 211 1.60 -12.87 -4.40
C ALA A 211 2.61 -13.18 -5.53
N GLU A 212 2.14 -13.81 -6.61
CA GLU A 212 3.00 -14.15 -7.75
C GLU A 212 3.41 -12.91 -8.55
N THR A 213 2.48 -11.96 -8.72
CA THR A 213 2.76 -10.67 -9.36
C THR A 213 3.81 -9.89 -8.56
N VAL A 214 3.65 -9.83 -7.22
CA VAL A 214 4.63 -9.18 -6.34
C VAL A 214 6.01 -9.83 -6.46
N ARG A 215 6.09 -11.16 -6.44
CA ARG A 215 7.38 -11.86 -6.62
C ARG A 215 8.03 -11.55 -7.95
N ARG A 216 7.25 -11.54 -9.02
CA ARG A 216 7.72 -11.25 -10.37
C ARG A 216 8.29 -9.84 -10.47
N VAL A 217 7.54 -8.81 -10.08
CA VAL A 217 8.00 -7.42 -10.19
C VAL A 217 9.22 -7.15 -9.30
N LEU A 218 9.31 -7.78 -8.13
CA LEU A 218 10.47 -7.69 -7.25
C LEU A 218 11.72 -8.33 -7.87
N ALA A 219 11.59 -9.52 -8.45
CA ALA A 219 12.70 -10.18 -9.12
C ALA A 219 13.18 -9.37 -10.35
N GLU A 220 12.24 -8.83 -11.14
CA GLU A 220 12.54 -7.98 -12.30
C GLU A 220 13.20 -6.65 -11.90
N ALA A 221 12.83 -6.10 -10.75
CA ALA A 221 13.46 -4.91 -10.18
C ALA A 221 14.82 -5.20 -9.50
N GLY A 222 15.28 -6.44 -9.43
CA GLY A 222 16.57 -6.81 -8.84
C GLY A 222 16.53 -6.94 -7.32
N PHE A 223 15.42 -7.43 -6.75
CA PHE A 223 15.28 -7.71 -5.33
C PHE A 223 15.02 -9.18 -5.04
N LYS A 224 15.59 -9.69 -3.93
CA LYS A 224 15.26 -10.98 -3.35
C LYS A 224 14.52 -10.82 -2.03
N ILE A 225 13.52 -11.66 -1.81
CA ILE A 225 12.77 -11.71 -0.56
C ILE A 225 13.58 -12.50 0.46
N ILE A 226 14.00 -11.86 1.55
CA ILE A 226 14.73 -12.52 2.64
C ILE A 226 13.81 -12.92 3.80
N ARG A 227 12.67 -12.23 3.93
CA ARG A 227 11.68 -12.52 4.96
C ARG A 227 10.30 -12.08 4.50
N SER A 228 9.29 -12.89 4.76
CA SER A 228 7.90 -12.55 4.45
C SER A 228 6.98 -12.80 5.64
N HIS A 229 6.01 -11.95 5.81
CA HIS A 229 4.94 -12.05 6.81
C HIS A 229 3.60 -11.72 6.18
N THR A 230 2.54 -12.25 6.76
CA THR A 230 1.17 -11.85 6.45
C THR A 230 0.33 -11.90 7.71
N TYR A 231 -0.78 -11.20 7.73
CA TYR A 231 -1.72 -11.24 8.84
C TYR A 231 -3.18 -11.39 8.33
N GLY A 232 -4.12 -11.61 9.27
CA GLY A 232 -5.54 -11.66 8.92
C GLY A 232 -5.96 -12.85 8.06
N ILE A 233 -5.21 -13.97 8.05
CA ILE A 233 -5.44 -15.16 7.21
C ILE A 233 -6.90 -15.62 7.26
N ARG A 234 -7.50 -15.75 8.47
CA ARG A 234 -8.91 -16.16 8.60
C ARG A 234 -9.88 -15.20 7.95
N ARG A 235 -9.59 -13.89 8.00
CA ARG A 235 -10.40 -12.86 7.34
C ARG A 235 -10.27 -12.95 5.82
N GLY A 236 -9.04 -13.10 5.32
CA GLY A 236 -8.78 -13.33 3.91
C GLY A 236 -9.47 -14.60 3.39
N MET A 237 -9.37 -15.72 4.11
CA MET A 237 -10.08 -16.97 3.76
C MET A 237 -11.59 -16.77 3.70
N ARG A 238 -12.18 -15.97 4.61
CA ARG A 238 -13.61 -15.62 4.53
C ARG A 238 -13.93 -14.77 3.32
N SER A 239 -13.12 -13.76 3.04
CA SER A 239 -13.28 -12.92 1.85
C SER A 239 -13.27 -13.77 0.58
N LEU A 240 -12.39 -14.76 0.50
CA LEU A 240 -12.28 -15.69 -0.62
C LEU A 240 -13.35 -16.79 -0.66
N GLY A 241 -14.20 -16.89 0.36
CA GLY A 241 -15.26 -17.91 0.43
C GLY A 241 -14.81 -19.28 0.93
N TRP A 242 -13.56 -19.40 1.43
CA TRP A 242 -13.03 -20.67 2.00
C TRP A 242 -13.52 -20.94 3.43
N LEU A 243 -13.99 -19.91 4.12
CA LEU A 243 -14.61 -20.01 5.44
C LEU A 243 -15.95 -19.29 5.44
N PRO A 244 -16.92 -19.74 6.25
CA PRO A 244 -18.21 -19.07 6.39
C PRO A 244 -18.07 -17.61 6.80
N GLN A 245 -18.87 -16.74 6.21
CA GLN A 245 -18.94 -15.33 6.60
C GLN A 245 -19.49 -15.23 8.03
N LYS A 246 -18.89 -14.33 8.83
CA LYS A 246 -19.41 -13.96 10.15
C LYS A 246 -20.17 -12.63 10.03
N GLY A 247 -21.49 -12.68 10.17
CA GLY A 247 -22.35 -11.51 10.07
C GLY A 247 -22.54 -11.00 8.63
N ASN A 248 -23.13 -9.82 8.49
CA ASN A 248 -23.34 -9.20 7.18
C ASN A 248 -22.00 -8.77 6.59
N TRP A 249 -21.72 -9.18 5.34
CA TRP A 249 -20.57 -8.74 4.60
C TRP A 249 -20.61 -7.21 4.44
N LYS A 250 -19.51 -6.55 4.76
CA LYS A 250 -19.30 -5.11 4.56
C LYS A 250 -17.99 -4.93 3.84
N ALA A 251 -18.02 -4.25 2.71
CA ALA A 251 -16.83 -3.73 2.04
C ALA A 251 -16.54 -2.32 2.59
N PRO A 252 -15.63 -2.17 3.55
CA PRO A 252 -15.46 -0.90 4.28
C PRO A 252 -14.93 0.23 3.41
N TYR A 253 -14.27 -0.08 2.30
CA TYR A 253 -13.67 0.86 1.35
C TYR A 253 -14.56 1.15 0.13
N ILE A 254 -15.72 0.53 0.00
CA ILE A 254 -16.68 0.89 -1.03
C ILE A 254 -17.65 1.91 -0.45
N LEU A 255 -17.81 3.04 -1.16
CA LEU A 255 -18.83 4.03 -0.82
C LEU A 255 -20.21 3.38 -0.92
N LYS A 256 -20.95 3.43 0.16
CA LYS A 256 -22.39 3.22 0.10
C LYS A 256 -23.00 4.56 -0.28
N GLU A 257 -23.64 4.63 -1.43
CA GLU A 257 -24.48 5.76 -1.77
C GLU A 257 -25.63 5.84 -0.76
N LYS A 258 -25.47 6.69 0.25
CA LYS A 258 -26.59 7.31 0.91
C LYS A 258 -26.87 8.59 0.11
N SER A 259 -28.16 8.79 -0.21
CA SER A 259 -28.70 9.97 -0.88
C SER A 259 -27.83 11.23 -0.77
N ALA A 260 -27.62 11.93 -1.88
CA ALA A 260 -26.84 13.16 -1.99
C ALA A 260 -27.43 14.29 -1.11
N ALA A 261 -27.27 14.21 0.19
CA ALA A 261 -27.52 15.27 1.14
C ALA A 261 -26.67 14.99 2.38
N SER A 262 -25.69 15.86 2.61
CA SER A 262 -24.92 16.01 3.86
C SER A 262 -24.00 14.86 4.27
N ASP A 263 -22.89 14.64 3.58
CA ASP A 263 -21.71 14.07 4.23
C ASP A 263 -20.64 15.16 4.47
N THR A 264 -20.94 16.07 5.40
CA THR A 264 -19.88 16.70 6.19
C THR A 264 -19.24 15.59 7.00
N PHE A 265 -17.95 15.35 6.78
CA PHE A 265 -17.14 14.42 7.56
C PHE A 265 -17.15 14.86 9.03
N THR A 266 -18.08 14.38 9.81
CA THR A 266 -18.00 14.46 11.27
C THR A 266 -17.18 13.27 11.73
N VAL A 267 -15.95 13.56 12.18
CA VAL A 267 -15.11 12.63 12.91
C VAL A 267 -15.82 12.24 14.19
N ASN A 268 -16.43 11.07 14.21
CA ASN A 268 -16.98 10.51 15.44
C ASN A 268 -15.82 9.96 16.27
N GLU A 269 -15.36 10.76 17.23
CA GLU A 269 -14.42 10.36 18.28
C GLU A 269 -15.05 9.31 19.20
N LYS A 270 -15.21 8.09 18.73
CA LYS A 270 -15.36 6.95 19.63
C LYS A 270 -13.98 6.44 19.98
N LYS A 271 -13.54 6.74 21.22
CA LYS A 271 -12.37 6.12 21.86
C LYS A 271 -12.39 4.60 21.68
N LYS A 272 -11.79 4.09 20.60
CA LYS A 272 -11.45 2.68 20.46
C LYS A 272 -10.09 2.47 21.11
N LYS A 273 -10.02 1.50 22.02
CA LYS A 273 -8.77 1.00 22.60
C LYS A 273 -7.79 0.66 21.50
N PRO A 274 -6.47 0.86 21.67
CA PRO A 274 -5.49 0.68 20.61
C PRO A 274 -5.41 -0.80 20.19
N ASP A 275 -5.99 -1.11 19.06
CA ASP A 275 -5.97 -2.44 18.41
C ASP A 275 -4.56 -2.85 17.91
N ILE A 276 -3.60 -1.95 18.01
CA ILE A 276 -2.24 -2.10 17.48
C ILE A 276 -1.48 -3.25 18.13
N TYR A 277 -1.67 -3.47 19.43
CA TYR A 277 -0.92 -4.50 20.17
C TYR A 277 -1.38 -5.94 19.82
N TYR A 278 -2.65 -6.12 19.48
CA TYR A 278 -3.20 -7.42 19.09
C TYR A 278 -2.86 -7.81 17.65
N GLN A 279 -2.78 -6.86 16.72
CA GLN A 279 -2.44 -7.15 15.33
C GLN A 279 -1.01 -7.70 15.20
N TYR A 280 -0.04 -7.16 15.94
CA TYR A 280 1.36 -7.61 15.88
C TYR A 280 1.61 -8.95 16.58
N ARG A 281 0.89 -9.29 17.64
CA ARG A 281 1.09 -10.54 18.38
C ARG A 281 0.50 -11.77 17.68
N PHE A 282 -0.64 -11.62 16.98
CA PHE A 282 -1.23 -12.69 16.17
C PHE A 282 -0.51 -12.92 14.83
N ALA A 283 0.15 -11.92 14.25
CA ALA A 283 0.94 -12.07 13.04
C ALA A 283 2.13 -13.03 13.21
N GLN A 284 2.75 -13.07 14.39
CA GLN A 284 3.87 -13.97 14.66
C GLN A 284 3.47 -15.45 14.76
N LEU A 285 2.23 -15.75 15.17
CA LEU A 285 1.73 -17.12 15.30
C LEU A 285 1.37 -17.74 13.94
N ASN A 286 0.99 -16.93 12.94
CA ASN A 286 0.47 -17.43 11.67
C ASN A 286 1.54 -17.70 10.60
N ALA A 287 2.70 -17.05 10.67
CA ALA A 287 3.76 -17.19 9.65
C ALA A 287 4.57 -18.49 9.75
N LYS A 288 4.58 -19.14 10.93
CA LYS A 288 5.37 -20.35 11.16
C LYS A 288 4.64 -21.68 10.88
N MET A 289 3.34 -21.68 10.66
CA MET A 289 2.59 -22.91 10.77
C MET A 289 2.36 -23.70 9.48
N LEU A 290 2.33 -23.12 8.27
CA LEU A 290 2.16 -23.93 7.05
C LEU A 290 2.69 -23.16 5.80
N PRO A 291 3.57 -23.79 4.98
CA PRO A 291 3.94 -23.26 3.66
C PRO A 291 2.68 -23.08 2.78
N GLY A 292 2.53 -21.88 2.20
CA GLY A 292 1.40 -21.58 1.31
C GLY A 292 0.25 -20.77 1.94
N LEU A 293 0.09 -20.72 3.26
CA LEU A 293 -0.98 -19.94 3.91
C LEU A 293 -0.81 -18.41 3.77
N HIS A 294 0.38 -17.93 3.43
CA HIS A 294 0.63 -16.53 3.14
C HIS A 294 -0.27 -15.99 2.00
N LYS A 295 -0.71 -16.86 1.07
CA LYS A 295 -1.64 -16.51 -0.01
C LYS A 295 -3.01 -16.00 0.47
N PHE A 296 -3.39 -16.32 1.70
CA PHE A 296 -4.69 -15.99 2.28
C PHE A 296 -4.64 -14.82 3.26
N GLY A 297 -3.48 -14.21 3.49
CA GLY A 297 -3.37 -13.03 4.34
C GLY A 297 -4.06 -11.81 3.74
N LEU A 298 -4.23 -10.76 4.53
CA LEU A 298 -4.78 -9.48 4.06
C LEU A 298 -3.72 -8.64 3.35
N ASP A 299 -2.47 -8.70 3.83
CA ASP A 299 -1.34 -7.97 3.28
C ASP A 299 -0.10 -8.85 3.21
N TYR A 300 0.81 -8.50 2.32
CA TYR A 300 2.16 -9.04 2.25
C TYR A 300 3.12 -8.02 2.85
N GLN A 301 3.87 -8.44 3.87
CA GLN A 301 4.95 -7.67 4.48
C GLN A 301 6.27 -8.37 4.18
N LEU A 302 7.12 -7.72 3.41
CA LEU A 302 8.32 -8.30 2.83
C LEU A 302 9.55 -7.52 3.26
N PHE A 303 10.62 -8.25 3.63
CA PHE A 303 11.96 -7.69 3.76
C PHE A 303 12.78 -8.18 2.58
N LEU A 304 13.47 -7.26 1.95
CA LEU A 304 14.10 -7.44 0.65
C LEU A 304 15.55 -6.99 0.73
N LYS A 305 16.38 -7.65 -0.07
CA LYS A 305 17.76 -7.24 -0.32
C LYS A 305 17.97 -7.06 -1.81
N PRO A 306 18.79 -6.08 -2.23
CA PRO A 306 19.30 -6.00 -3.59
C PRO A 306 19.99 -7.30 -4.01
N ILE A 307 19.88 -7.63 -5.32
CA ILE A 307 20.61 -8.72 -5.95
C ILE A 307 21.79 -8.13 -6.72
#